data_f891dded6a34dd09537bcf18a9b9159a
#
_entry.id   f891dded6a34dd09537bcf18a9b9159a
#
_cell.length_a   1.000
_cell.length_b   1.000
_cell.length_c   1.000
_cell.angle_alpha   90.00
_cell.angle_beta   90.00
_cell.angle_gamma   90.00
#
_symmetry.space_group_name_H-M   'P 1'
#
loop_
_entity.id
_entity.type
_entity.pdbx_description
1 polymer ?
#
loop_
_entity_poly.entity_id
_entity_poly.type
_entity_poly.pdbx_seq_one_letter_code
_entity_poly.pdbx_strand_id
1 'polypeptide(L)'
;TDPNHAFGDSRWPWKADYLGALRGWTRAMQGRVVIYDYDQSMLVWRDLPNPSHQVLQAEIKEHARLGILGFGTESRNALATTFLHLYFRGQLYWNPQLDVQAELKQFYPRFFGPAAAPMEAYWSAIYRAWDETIVTEHEFFVIPAIYPREMVERLGSWLRQTDAVQQ
;
A
#
# COMPACT_ATOMS: atom_id res chain seq x y z
N THR A 1 1.88 12.83 3.14
CA THR A 1 2.78 12.06 2.25
C THR A 1 1.96 11.20 1.32
N ASP A 2 2.38 11.09 0.07
CA ASP A 2 1.73 10.24 -0.92
C ASP A 2 2.13 8.76 -0.68
N PRO A 3 1.19 7.86 -0.41
CA PRO A 3 1.48 6.45 -0.16
C PRO A 3 1.68 5.63 -1.43
N ASN A 4 1.47 6.22 -2.61
CA ASN A 4 1.38 5.49 -3.87
C ASN A 4 2.68 5.50 -4.67
N HIS A 5 3.63 6.38 -4.31
CA HIS A 5 4.90 6.53 -5.01
C HIS A 5 6.08 6.37 -4.05
N ALA A 6 7.06 5.57 -4.43
CA ALA A 6 8.26 5.33 -3.64
C ALA A 6 9.21 6.54 -3.60
N PHE A 7 10.14 6.53 -2.67
CA PHE A 7 11.25 7.49 -2.67
C PHE A 7 12.02 7.40 -4.00
N GLY A 8 12.24 8.53 -4.61
CA GLY A 8 12.95 8.62 -5.89
C GLY A 8 12.08 8.44 -7.14
N ASP A 9 10.78 8.26 -7.00
CA ASP A 9 9.87 8.30 -8.14
C ASP A 9 9.81 9.72 -8.71
N SER A 10 10.23 9.87 -9.97
CA SER A 10 10.30 11.16 -10.64
C SER A 10 8.94 11.81 -10.89
N ARG A 11 7.87 11.02 -10.87
CA ARG A 11 6.48 11.53 -10.97
C ARG A 11 6.08 12.31 -9.71
N TRP A 12 6.80 12.10 -8.59
CA TRP A 12 6.46 12.69 -7.30
C TRP A 12 7.69 13.26 -6.57
N PRO A 13 8.24 14.39 -7.02
CA PRO A 13 9.50 14.94 -6.49
C PRO A 13 9.44 15.32 -5.00
N TRP A 14 8.26 15.64 -4.47
CA TRP A 14 8.08 15.99 -3.04
C TRP A 14 8.53 14.90 -2.07
N LYS A 15 8.56 13.65 -2.51
CA LYS A 15 9.10 12.54 -1.69
C LYS A 15 10.61 12.67 -1.45
N ALA A 16 11.34 13.32 -2.33
CA ALA A 16 12.75 13.62 -2.12
C ALA A 16 12.93 14.62 -0.97
N ASP A 17 12.08 15.63 -0.88
CA ASP A 17 12.11 16.62 0.21
C ASP A 17 11.76 15.95 1.55
N TYR A 18 10.75 15.11 1.58
CA TYR A 18 10.41 14.32 2.76
C TYR A 18 11.56 13.43 3.21
N LEU A 19 12.20 12.71 2.30
CA LEU A 19 13.37 11.89 2.61
C LEU A 19 14.54 12.73 3.11
N GLY A 20 14.75 13.92 2.54
CA GLY A 20 15.75 14.90 3.01
C GLY A 20 15.49 15.33 4.45
N ALA A 21 14.25 15.67 4.78
CA ALA A 21 13.83 16.01 6.13
C ALA A 21 14.01 14.84 7.10
N LEU A 22 13.60 13.63 6.72
CA LEU A 22 13.76 12.43 7.54
C LEU A 22 15.24 12.15 7.87
N ARG A 23 16.11 12.26 6.88
CA ARG A 23 17.58 12.16 7.08
C ARG A 23 18.10 13.24 8.02
N GLY A 24 17.60 14.47 7.92
CA GLY A 24 17.92 15.57 8.81
C GLY A 24 17.53 15.26 10.27
N TRP A 25 16.31 14.84 10.48
CA TRP A 25 15.80 14.46 11.80
C TRP A 25 16.56 13.27 12.38
N THR A 26 16.84 12.24 11.60
CA THR A 26 17.58 11.06 12.08
C THR A 26 18.97 11.44 12.56
N ARG A 27 19.66 12.35 11.86
CA ARG A 27 20.97 12.89 12.32
C ARG A 27 20.82 13.71 13.59
N ALA A 28 19.89 14.67 13.60
CA ALA A 28 19.70 15.57 14.74
C ALA A 28 19.34 14.83 16.04
N MET A 29 18.50 13.80 15.91
CA MET A 29 18.00 12.99 17.02
C MET A 29 18.88 11.75 17.30
N GLN A 30 20.02 11.62 16.64
CA GLN A 30 20.96 10.48 16.81
C GLN A 30 20.24 9.12 16.66
N GLY A 31 19.45 8.97 15.62
CA GLY A 31 18.69 7.77 15.32
C GLY A 31 17.43 7.54 16.18
N ARG A 32 17.14 8.40 17.16
CA ARG A 32 15.93 8.27 18.02
C ARG A 32 14.71 8.86 17.36
N VAL A 33 14.34 8.28 16.22
CA VAL A 33 13.19 8.70 15.41
C VAL A 33 12.20 7.55 15.29
N VAL A 34 10.94 7.84 15.52
CA VAL A 34 9.80 6.97 15.25
C VAL A 34 8.92 7.69 14.22
N ILE A 35 8.42 6.97 13.25
CA ILE A 35 7.49 7.52 12.25
C ILE A 35 6.07 7.31 12.75
N TYR A 36 5.28 8.37 12.69
CA TYR A 36 3.83 8.28 12.82
C TYR A 36 3.21 8.45 11.44
N ASP A 37 2.43 7.46 11.03
CA ASP A 37 1.91 7.36 9.67
C ASP A 37 0.44 6.96 9.68
N TYR A 38 -0.16 6.94 8.51
CA TYR A 38 -1.50 6.43 8.28
C TYR A 38 -1.40 5.26 7.31
N ASP A 39 -2.02 4.14 7.63
CA ASP A 39 -2.00 2.94 6.78
C ASP A 39 -2.68 3.15 5.44
N GLN A 40 -3.56 4.11 5.40
CA GLN A 40 -4.19 4.58 4.17
C GLN A 40 -4.04 6.09 4.09
N SER A 41 -3.90 6.60 2.89
CA SER A 41 -3.96 8.04 2.67
C SER A 41 -5.18 8.63 3.37
N MET A 42 -5.02 9.76 4.04
CA MET A 42 -6.15 10.52 4.58
C MET A 42 -7.21 10.84 3.51
N LEU A 43 -6.82 10.76 2.26
CA LEU A 43 -7.68 10.99 1.10
C LEU A 43 -8.63 9.82 0.82
N VAL A 44 -8.37 8.65 1.40
CA VAL A 44 -9.18 7.42 1.22
C VAL A 44 -9.91 7.05 2.51
N TRP A 45 -10.49 8.04 3.16
CA TRP A 45 -11.17 7.90 4.45
C TRP A 45 -12.45 7.04 4.42
N ARG A 46 -12.80 6.51 3.26
CA ARG A 46 -14.01 5.72 3.06
C ARG A 46 -13.75 4.24 2.98
N ASP A 47 -12.66 3.79 3.61
CA ASP A 47 -12.27 2.38 3.67
C ASP A 47 -12.11 1.73 2.28
N LEU A 48 -11.73 2.52 1.29
CA LEU A 48 -11.43 2.01 -0.05
C LEU A 48 -10.08 1.30 -0.05
N PRO A 49 -9.93 0.21 -0.82
CA PRO A 49 -8.67 -0.50 -0.91
C PRO A 49 -7.55 0.39 -1.47
N ASN A 50 -6.44 0.46 -0.75
CA ASN A 50 -5.21 1.09 -1.21
C ASN A 50 -4.02 0.18 -0.89
N PRO A 51 -3.73 -0.83 -1.71
CA PRO A 51 -2.67 -1.80 -1.45
C PRO A 51 -1.29 -1.26 -1.84
N SER A 52 -0.77 -0.27 -1.13
CA SER A 52 0.52 0.37 -1.39
C SER A 52 1.75 -0.43 -0.89
N HIS A 53 1.63 -1.74 -0.72
CA HIS A 53 2.64 -2.61 -0.12
C HIS A 53 3.97 -2.66 -0.88
N GLN A 54 3.98 -2.45 -2.19
CA GLN A 54 5.23 -2.40 -2.98
C GLN A 54 5.99 -1.08 -2.77
N VAL A 55 5.28 0.03 -2.65
CA VAL A 55 5.86 1.32 -2.27
C VAL A 55 6.43 1.23 -0.85
N LEU A 56 5.66 0.63 0.05
CA LEU A 56 6.06 0.39 1.43
C LEU A 56 7.34 -0.46 1.53
N GLN A 57 7.53 -1.46 0.65
CA GLN A 57 8.76 -2.23 0.59
C GLN A 57 9.99 -1.35 0.34
N ALA A 58 9.90 -0.41 -0.59
CA ALA A 58 11.00 0.50 -0.89
C ALA A 58 11.26 1.47 0.27
N GLU A 59 10.21 2.00 0.88
CA GLU A 59 10.31 2.94 1.99
C GLU A 59 10.87 2.30 3.26
N ILE A 60 10.42 1.12 3.63
CA ILE A 60 10.90 0.43 4.84
C ILE A 60 12.38 0.03 4.71
N LYS A 61 12.85 -0.32 3.51
CA LYS A 61 14.29 -0.52 3.28
C LYS A 61 15.10 0.74 3.60
N GLU A 62 14.61 1.90 3.19
CA GLU A 62 15.27 3.18 3.50
C GLU A 62 15.13 3.53 5.00
N HIS A 63 13.97 3.29 5.62
CA HIS A 63 13.80 3.47 7.07
C HIS A 63 14.79 2.62 7.87
N ALA A 64 14.94 1.35 7.51
CA ALA A 64 15.93 0.46 8.15
C ALA A 64 17.37 0.97 7.95
N ARG A 65 17.71 1.44 6.74
CA ARG A 65 19.02 2.02 6.44
C ARG A 65 19.32 3.28 7.25
N LEU A 66 18.31 4.08 7.56
CA LEU A 66 18.41 5.28 8.37
C LEU A 66 18.41 5.00 9.87
N GLY A 67 18.17 3.77 10.29
CA GLY A 67 18.08 3.39 11.70
C GLY A 67 16.83 3.93 12.40
N ILE A 68 15.71 4.05 11.69
CA ILE A 68 14.41 4.40 12.29
C ILE A 68 14.03 3.31 13.29
N LEU A 69 13.68 3.72 14.53
CA LEU A 69 13.42 2.79 15.63
C LEU A 69 12.09 2.02 15.49
N GLY A 70 11.15 2.59 14.78
CA GLY A 70 9.84 1.98 14.61
C GLY A 70 8.83 2.95 14.05
N PHE A 71 7.57 2.54 14.05
CA PHE A 71 6.49 3.39 13.59
C PHE A 71 5.21 3.15 14.41
N GLY A 72 4.35 4.16 14.43
CA GLY A 72 2.96 4.05 14.84
C GLY A 72 2.06 4.38 13.68
N THR A 73 0.91 3.74 13.58
CA THR A 73 -0.04 3.99 12.50
C THR A 73 -1.46 4.07 13.02
N GLU A 74 -2.27 4.87 12.37
CA GLU A 74 -3.71 4.81 12.49
C GLU A 74 -4.27 3.87 11.42
N SER A 75 -4.99 2.86 11.86
CA SER A 75 -5.69 1.94 10.97
C SER A 75 -7.19 2.20 10.99
N ARG A 76 -7.83 2.00 9.84
CA ARG A 76 -9.29 2.10 9.70
C ARG A 76 -9.97 0.78 10.06
N ASN A 77 -11.28 0.84 10.29
CA ASN A 77 -12.06 -0.31 10.76
C ASN A 77 -12.41 -1.33 9.67
N ALA A 78 -12.25 -0.98 8.40
CA ALA A 78 -12.60 -1.86 7.27
C ALA A 78 -11.48 -2.87 6.99
N LEU A 79 -11.31 -3.85 7.85
CA LEU A 79 -10.26 -4.86 7.71
C LEU A 79 -10.30 -5.57 6.35
N ALA A 80 -11.48 -5.81 5.79
CA ALA A 80 -11.62 -6.46 4.48
C ALA A 80 -10.94 -5.73 3.33
N THR A 81 -10.74 -4.42 3.45
CA THR A 81 -10.08 -3.60 2.41
C THR A 81 -8.65 -3.21 2.78
N THR A 82 -8.27 -3.33 4.05
CA THR A 82 -6.97 -2.88 4.56
C THR A 82 -6.01 -4.02 4.90
N PHE A 83 -6.52 -5.26 5.05
CA PHE A 83 -5.74 -6.38 5.58
C PHE A 83 -4.46 -6.66 4.79
N LEU A 84 -4.49 -6.54 3.47
CA LEU A 84 -3.33 -6.83 2.62
C LEU A 84 -2.18 -5.84 2.90
N HIS A 85 -2.52 -4.56 3.04
CA HIS A 85 -1.55 -3.53 3.39
C HIS A 85 -0.98 -3.74 4.80
N LEU A 86 -1.83 -4.02 5.78
CA LEU A 86 -1.42 -4.29 7.16
C LEU A 86 -0.54 -5.54 7.26
N TYR A 87 -0.90 -6.60 6.53
CA TYR A 87 -0.11 -7.82 6.47
C TYR A 87 1.32 -7.54 5.99
N PHE A 88 1.46 -6.88 4.84
CA PHE A 88 2.79 -6.57 4.31
C PHE A 88 3.55 -5.55 5.14
N ARG A 89 2.86 -4.60 5.77
CA ARG A 89 3.50 -3.68 6.72
C ARG A 89 4.14 -4.45 7.88
N GLY A 90 3.41 -5.36 8.50
CA GLY A 90 3.94 -6.20 9.57
C GLY A 90 5.13 -7.06 9.12
N GLN A 91 5.01 -7.72 7.97
CA GLN A 91 6.08 -8.55 7.41
C GLN A 91 7.35 -7.75 7.09
N LEU A 92 7.21 -6.58 6.48
CA LEU A 92 8.33 -5.72 6.10
C LEU A 92 9.03 -5.07 7.29
N TYR A 93 8.30 -4.71 8.35
CA TYR A 93 8.94 -4.22 9.58
C TYR A 93 9.69 -5.33 10.32
N TRP A 94 9.23 -6.57 10.21
CA TRP A 94 9.96 -7.73 10.72
C TRP A 94 11.19 -8.05 9.86
N ASN A 95 11.02 -8.04 8.54
CA ASN A 95 12.09 -8.33 7.58
C ASN A 95 12.10 -7.31 6.44
N PRO A 96 12.90 -6.23 6.53
CA PRO A 96 12.97 -5.19 5.50
C PRO A 96 13.49 -5.70 4.13
N GLN A 97 14.05 -6.90 4.08
CA GLN A 97 14.56 -7.52 2.83
C GLN A 97 13.53 -8.42 2.16
N LEU A 98 12.32 -8.55 2.74
CA LEU A 98 11.25 -9.36 2.14
C LEU A 98 10.99 -8.91 0.70
N ASP A 99 10.89 -9.88 -0.22
CA ASP A 99 10.41 -9.64 -1.58
C ASP A 99 8.88 -9.75 -1.60
N VAL A 100 8.22 -8.61 -1.67
CA VAL A 100 6.75 -8.53 -1.67
C VAL A 100 6.14 -9.29 -2.85
N GLN A 101 6.77 -9.25 -4.04
CA GLN A 101 6.25 -9.95 -5.21
C GLN A 101 6.34 -11.48 -5.06
N ALA A 102 7.46 -11.97 -4.52
CA ALA A 102 7.62 -13.38 -4.23
C ALA A 102 6.63 -13.85 -3.15
N GLU A 103 6.39 -13.03 -2.14
CA GLU A 103 5.44 -13.34 -1.08
C GLU A 103 3.98 -13.33 -1.58
N LEU A 104 3.60 -12.38 -2.43
CA LEU A 104 2.26 -12.32 -3.04
C LEU A 104 1.91 -13.59 -3.81
N LYS A 105 2.87 -14.15 -4.57
CA LYS A 105 2.67 -15.40 -5.31
C LYS A 105 2.32 -16.58 -4.41
N GLN A 106 2.78 -16.56 -3.15
CA GLN A 106 2.47 -17.59 -2.17
C GLN A 106 1.24 -17.22 -1.35
N PHE A 107 1.04 -15.92 -1.09
CA PHE A 107 -0.07 -15.40 -0.29
C PHE A 107 -1.43 -15.72 -0.92
N TYR A 108 -1.61 -15.40 -2.20
CA TYR A 108 -2.92 -15.62 -2.84
C TYR A 108 -3.41 -17.07 -2.78
N PRO A 109 -2.62 -18.08 -3.15
CA PRO A 109 -3.06 -19.47 -3.02
C PRO A 109 -3.30 -19.91 -1.57
N ARG A 110 -2.47 -19.46 -0.63
CA ARG A 110 -2.58 -19.83 0.79
C ARG A 110 -3.79 -19.20 1.46
N PHE A 111 -4.07 -17.94 1.14
CA PHE A 111 -5.12 -17.17 1.82
C PHE A 111 -6.49 -17.36 1.16
N PHE A 112 -6.54 -17.37 -0.16
CA PHE A 112 -7.79 -17.44 -0.92
C PHE A 112 -8.11 -18.84 -1.48
N GLY A 113 -7.18 -19.80 -1.42
CA GLY A 113 -7.40 -21.16 -1.93
C GLY A 113 -7.86 -21.17 -3.39
N PRO A 114 -9.03 -21.81 -3.69
CA PRO A 114 -9.56 -21.86 -5.06
C PRO A 114 -9.86 -20.50 -5.69
N ALA A 115 -10.12 -19.48 -4.87
CA ALA A 115 -10.37 -18.11 -5.31
C ALA A 115 -9.09 -17.29 -5.58
N ALA A 116 -7.90 -17.90 -5.49
CA ALA A 116 -6.63 -17.19 -5.62
C ALA A 116 -6.51 -16.38 -6.91
N ALA A 117 -6.81 -16.98 -8.06
CA ALA A 117 -6.64 -16.32 -9.36
C ALA A 117 -7.55 -15.08 -9.53
N PRO A 118 -8.85 -15.14 -9.29
CA PRO A 118 -9.70 -13.94 -9.37
C PRO A 118 -9.34 -12.90 -8.29
N MET A 119 -8.89 -13.29 -7.10
CA MET A 119 -8.48 -12.34 -6.05
C MET A 119 -7.13 -11.69 -6.37
N GLU A 120 -6.19 -12.41 -6.96
CA GLU A 120 -4.95 -11.82 -7.49
C GLU A 120 -5.26 -10.78 -8.57
N ALA A 121 -6.15 -11.10 -9.50
CA ALA A 121 -6.58 -10.16 -10.54
C ALA A 121 -7.24 -8.91 -9.95
N TYR A 122 -8.12 -9.08 -8.95
CA TYR A 122 -8.80 -8.02 -8.23
C TYR A 122 -7.79 -7.05 -7.57
N TRP A 123 -6.90 -7.55 -6.72
CA TRP A 123 -5.94 -6.72 -5.99
C TRP A 123 -4.87 -6.12 -6.89
N SER A 124 -4.40 -6.86 -7.89
CA SER A 124 -3.42 -6.35 -8.85
C SER A 124 -3.97 -5.20 -9.70
N ALA A 125 -5.27 -5.26 -10.07
CA ALA A 125 -5.89 -4.16 -10.81
C ALA A 125 -6.01 -2.90 -9.96
N ILE A 126 -6.40 -3.02 -8.69
CA ILE A 126 -6.47 -1.90 -7.75
C ILE A 126 -5.06 -1.31 -7.54
N TYR A 127 -4.07 -2.15 -7.24
CA TYR A 127 -2.71 -1.70 -7.06
C TYR A 127 -2.18 -0.92 -8.28
N ARG A 128 -2.40 -1.46 -9.48
CA ARG A 128 -1.98 -0.80 -10.72
C ARG A 128 -2.65 0.56 -10.92
N ALA A 129 -3.95 0.66 -10.65
CA ALA A 129 -4.67 1.92 -10.76
C ALA A 129 -4.09 2.99 -9.80
N TRP A 130 -3.70 2.59 -8.59
CA TRP A 130 -3.05 3.48 -7.64
C TRP A 130 -1.62 3.85 -8.08
N ASP A 131 -0.83 2.90 -8.57
CA ASP A 131 0.54 3.14 -9.04
C ASP A 131 0.60 4.05 -10.28
N GLU A 132 -0.37 3.91 -11.17
CA GLU A 132 -0.43 4.70 -12.42
C GLU A 132 -1.02 6.10 -12.22
N THR A 133 -1.73 6.38 -11.13
CA THR A 133 -2.34 7.69 -10.91
C THR A 133 -1.32 8.73 -10.50
N ILE A 134 -1.54 9.95 -10.98
CA ILE A 134 -0.84 11.15 -10.50
C ILE A 134 -1.77 12.04 -9.64
N VAL A 135 -3.01 11.61 -9.45
CA VAL A 135 -4.03 12.34 -8.67
C VAL A 135 -3.91 11.92 -7.22
N THR A 136 -3.47 12.82 -6.35
CA THR A 136 -3.20 12.54 -4.93
C THR A 136 -3.87 13.52 -3.99
N GLU A 137 -4.80 14.31 -4.51
CA GLU A 137 -5.53 15.30 -3.71
C GLU A 137 -6.76 14.69 -3.03
N HIS A 138 -7.78 15.46 -2.78
CA HIS A 138 -8.97 15.01 -2.05
C HIS A 138 -9.71 13.87 -2.74
N GLU A 139 -10.46 13.10 -1.97
CA GLU A 139 -11.25 11.94 -2.42
C GLU A 139 -12.17 12.24 -3.62
N PHE A 140 -12.64 13.48 -3.76
CA PHE A 140 -13.43 13.90 -4.92
C PHE A 140 -12.71 13.72 -6.26
N PHE A 141 -11.39 13.83 -6.25
CA PHE A 141 -10.55 13.69 -7.45
C PHE A 141 -9.96 12.29 -7.53
N VAL A 142 -9.50 11.75 -6.41
CA VAL A 142 -8.82 10.45 -6.35
C VAL A 142 -9.78 9.30 -6.64
N ILE A 143 -10.96 9.30 -6.02
CA ILE A 143 -11.91 8.19 -6.17
C ILE A 143 -12.33 7.99 -7.64
N PRO A 144 -12.79 9.00 -8.39
CA PRO A 144 -13.14 8.81 -9.80
C PRO A 144 -11.94 8.47 -10.69
N ALA A 145 -10.71 8.88 -10.31
CA ALA A 145 -9.51 8.53 -11.07
C ALA A 145 -9.11 7.05 -10.89
N ILE A 146 -9.23 6.52 -9.69
CA ILE A 146 -8.87 5.12 -9.36
C ILE A 146 -10.01 4.16 -9.67
N TYR A 147 -11.25 4.56 -9.39
CA TYR A 147 -12.45 3.71 -9.47
C TYR A 147 -13.48 4.25 -10.47
N PRO A 148 -13.12 4.44 -11.75
CA PRO A 148 -14.11 4.72 -12.77
C PRO A 148 -15.08 3.54 -12.91
N ARG A 149 -16.23 3.76 -13.53
CA ARG A 149 -17.30 2.77 -13.64
C ARG A 149 -16.81 1.41 -14.17
N GLU A 150 -16.01 1.42 -15.22
CA GLU A 150 -15.48 0.21 -15.85
C GLU A 150 -14.59 -0.58 -14.88
N MET A 151 -13.81 0.12 -14.06
CA MET A 151 -12.98 -0.51 -13.02
C MET A 151 -13.87 -1.18 -11.98
N VAL A 152 -14.90 -0.51 -11.48
CA VAL A 152 -15.84 -1.07 -10.48
C VAL A 152 -16.56 -2.29 -11.03
N GLU A 153 -17.03 -2.24 -12.27
CA GLU A 153 -17.72 -3.37 -12.94
C GLU A 153 -16.78 -4.58 -13.08
N ARG A 154 -15.51 -4.34 -13.44
CA ARG A 154 -14.47 -5.37 -13.55
C ARG A 154 -14.14 -5.98 -12.19
N LEU A 155 -13.94 -5.16 -11.16
CA LEU A 155 -13.73 -5.63 -9.79
C LEU A 155 -14.90 -6.50 -9.32
N GLY A 156 -16.14 -6.07 -9.57
CA GLY A 156 -17.35 -6.85 -9.29
C GLY A 156 -17.41 -8.19 -10.02
N SER A 157 -16.89 -8.26 -11.27
CA SER A 157 -16.83 -9.52 -12.01
C SER A 157 -15.90 -10.55 -11.37
N TRP A 158 -14.73 -10.13 -10.87
CA TRP A 158 -13.82 -11.02 -10.17
C TRP A 158 -14.39 -11.51 -8.84
N LEU A 159 -15.04 -10.63 -8.06
CA LEU A 159 -15.72 -11.05 -6.83
C LEU A 159 -16.80 -12.10 -7.09
N ARG A 160 -17.60 -11.96 -8.15
CA ARG A 160 -18.58 -13.01 -8.54
C ARG A 160 -17.92 -14.33 -8.94
N GLN A 161 -16.73 -14.28 -9.53
CA GLN A 161 -15.94 -15.51 -9.82
C GLN A 161 -15.48 -16.19 -8.53
N THR A 162 -15.14 -15.43 -7.48
CA THR A 162 -14.78 -16.03 -6.19
C THR A 162 -15.94 -16.79 -5.57
N ASP A 163 -17.14 -16.25 -5.65
CA ASP A 163 -18.35 -16.93 -5.13
C ASP A 163 -18.62 -18.25 -5.86
N ALA A 164 -18.39 -18.27 -7.17
CA ALA A 164 -18.63 -19.46 -7.99
C ALA A 164 -17.65 -20.62 -7.72
N VAL A 165 -16.45 -20.35 -7.23
CA VAL A 165 -15.44 -21.39 -6.94
C VAL A 165 -15.48 -21.89 -5.49
N GLN A 166 -16.32 -21.29 -4.65
CA GLN A 166 -16.53 -21.70 -3.26
C GLN A 166 -17.75 -22.62 -3.08
N GLN A 167 -18.57 -22.76 -4.14
CA GLN A 167 -19.72 -23.69 -4.18
C GLN A 167 -19.30 -25.05 -4.73
#